data_dc1d18038b92d32e573cc93080b66998
#
_entry.id   dc1d18038b92d32e573cc93080b66998
#
_cell.length_a   1.000
_cell.length_b   1.000
_cell.length_c   1.000
_cell.angle_alpha   90.00
_cell.angle_beta   90.00
_cell.angle_gamma   90.00
#
_symmetry.space_group_name_H-M   'P 1'
#
loop_
_entity.id
_entity.type
_entity.pdbx_description
1 polymer ?
#
loop_
_entity_poly.entity_id
_entity_poly.type
_entity_poly.pdbx_seq_one_letter_code
_entity_poly.pdbx_strand_id
1 'polypeptide(L)'
;MNQTEWIIPCNPQSYNLQAALTNSDEVYWRQNARYEIGDIIYIYLSKGVSAIRYKAIVIRTDIEIKSEDDPYWIDKTMQSQKLQKVLLKRIKTFNTALLSYDLLKENGLKSTIQGPIKLKGSLRDYVNRIDQNQ
;
A
#
# COMPACT_ATOMS: atom_id res chain seq x y z
N MET A 1 2.07 -15.36 -16.56
CA MET A 1 2.13 -15.34 -15.10
C MET A 1 1.10 -14.36 -14.57
N ASN A 2 0.35 -14.79 -13.58
CA ASN A 2 -0.71 -13.97 -13.03
C ASN A 2 -0.16 -13.08 -11.93
N GLN A 3 -0.25 -11.79 -12.20
CA GLN A 3 0.07 -10.74 -11.25
C GLN A 3 -1.00 -10.72 -10.16
N THR A 4 -0.60 -10.74 -8.90
CA THR A 4 -1.54 -10.56 -7.79
C THR A 4 -1.62 -9.07 -7.47
N GLU A 5 -2.82 -8.61 -7.16
CA GLU A 5 -3.06 -7.23 -6.75
C GLU A 5 -3.51 -7.24 -5.29
N TRP A 6 -2.98 -6.30 -4.54
CA TRP A 6 -3.21 -6.19 -3.10
C TRP A 6 -3.65 -4.78 -2.73
N ILE A 7 -4.46 -4.67 -1.66
CA ILE A 7 -4.60 -3.41 -0.92
C ILE A 7 -3.86 -3.58 0.39
N ILE A 8 -2.98 -2.63 0.71
CA ILE A 8 -2.33 -2.61 2.02
C ILE A 8 -2.65 -1.30 2.73
N PRO A 9 -2.82 -1.34 4.06
CA PRO A 9 -3.05 -0.12 4.83
C PRO A 9 -1.75 0.53 5.24
N CYS A 10 -1.76 1.86 5.27
CA CYS A 10 -0.72 2.66 5.89
C CYS A 10 -1.38 3.66 6.82
N ASN A 11 -0.98 3.66 8.09
CA ASN A 11 -1.42 4.68 9.03
C ASN A 11 -0.45 5.86 8.94
N PRO A 12 -0.88 7.02 8.40
CA PRO A 12 0.02 8.16 8.25
C PRO A 12 0.46 8.77 9.58
N GLN A 13 -0.20 8.41 10.68
CA GLN A 13 0.24 8.82 12.02
C GLN A 13 1.42 7.96 12.51
N SER A 14 1.61 6.78 11.95
CA SER A 14 2.72 5.88 12.32
C SER A 14 3.90 5.99 11.36
N TYR A 15 3.63 6.22 10.09
CA TYR A 15 4.66 6.31 9.04
C TYR A 15 4.28 7.41 8.05
N ASN A 16 5.19 8.35 7.83
CA ASN A 16 4.97 9.48 6.93
C ASN A 16 5.27 9.08 5.48
N LEU A 17 4.37 8.30 4.89
CA LEU A 17 4.54 7.80 3.52
C LEU A 17 4.56 8.92 2.49
N GLN A 18 3.76 9.95 2.70
CA GLN A 18 3.71 11.11 1.79
C GLN A 18 5.08 11.77 1.66
N ALA A 19 5.76 12.00 2.78
CA ALA A 19 7.09 12.60 2.76
C ALA A 19 8.12 11.65 2.12
N ALA A 20 8.03 10.35 2.43
CA ALA A 20 8.92 9.35 1.85
C ALA A 20 8.79 9.34 0.32
N LEU A 21 7.56 9.36 -0.20
CA LEU A 21 7.32 9.33 -1.64
C LEU A 21 7.54 10.68 -2.33
N THR A 22 7.65 11.77 -1.58
CA THR A 22 8.06 13.05 -2.15
C THR A 22 9.54 13.04 -2.53
N ASN A 23 10.36 12.31 -1.77
CA ASN A 23 11.80 12.27 -1.97
C ASN A 23 12.27 11.12 -2.84
N SER A 24 11.44 10.10 -3.04
CA SER A 24 11.80 8.92 -3.83
C SER A 24 10.52 8.22 -4.29
N ASP A 25 10.58 7.54 -5.43
CA ASP A 25 9.48 6.68 -5.87
C ASP A 25 9.54 5.30 -5.21
N GLU A 26 10.59 5.02 -4.44
CA GLU A 26 10.77 3.72 -3.82
C GLU A 26 10.65 3.82 -2.31
N VAL A 27 10.01 2.80 -1.70
CA VAL A 27 9.84 2.73 -0.26
C VAL A 27 9.94 1.26 0.17
N TYR A 28 10.61 1.03 1.30
CA TYR A 28 10.66 -0.30 1.91
C TYR A 28 9.43 -0.48 2.78
N TRP A 29 8.81 -1.67 2.67
CA TRP A 29 7.61 -1.99 3.42
C TRP A 29 7.72 -3.36 4.06
N ARG A 30 6.99 -3.59 5.14
CA ARG A 30 6.98 -4.91 5.80
C ARG A 30 6.48 -5.98 4.84
N GLN A 31 7.17 -7.11 4.83
CA GLN A 31 6.75 -8.27 4.07
C GLN A 31 5.82 -9.13 4.93
N ASN A 32 4.60 -8.65 5.12
CA ASN A 32 3.60 -9.29 5.97
C ASN A 32 2.58 -10.12 5.18
N ALA A 33 2.92 -10.47 3.95
CA ALA A 33 2.14 -11.36 3.09
C ALA A 33 3.07 -11.98 2.05
N ARG A 34 2.55 -12.88 1.25
CA ARG A 34 3.33 -13.56 0.21
C ARG A 34 3.38 -12.73 -1.07
N TYR A 35 3.99 -11.57 -0.98
CA TYR A 35 4.21 -10.73 -2.15
C TYR A 35 5.24 -11.35 -3.07
N GLU A 36 5.02 -11.21 -4.38
CA GLU A 36 5.97 -11.62 -5.40
C GLU A 36 6.40 -10.43 -6.23
N ILE A 37 7.60 -10.49 -6.78
CA ILE A 37 8.09 -9.43 -7.68
C ILE A 37 7.11 -9.31 -8.84
N GLY A 38 6.68 -8.07 -9.12
CA GLY A 38 5.69 -7.78 -10.14
C GLY A 38 4.26 -7.62 -9.61
N ASP A 39 4.01 -7.98 -8.35
CA ASP A 39 2.68 -7.77 -7.75
C ASP A 39 2.36 -6.28 -7.67
N ILE A 40 1.08 -5.97 -7.82
CA ILE A 40 0.59 -4.60 -7.72
C ILE A 40 0.07 -4.36 -6.31
N ILE A 41 0.47 -3.23 -5.75
CA ILE A 41 0.10 -2.82 -4.40
C ILE A 41 -0.63 -1.49 -4.47
N TYR A 42 -1.90 -1.50 -4.04
CA TYR A 42 -2.66 -0.26 -3.84
C TYR A 42 -2.54 0.10 -2.37
N ILE A 43 -2.02 1.28 -2.08
CA ILE A 43 -1.78 1.72 -0.71
C ILE A 43 -2.93 2.59 -0.24
N TYR A 44 -3.62 2.10 0.78
CA TYR A 44 -4.75 2.76 1.42
C TYR A 44 -4.24 3.52 2.64
N LEU A 45 -4.46 4.82 2.68
CA LEU A 45 -4.09 5.64 3.84
C LEU A 45 -5.28 5.67 4.80
N SER A 46 -5.09 5.09 5.99
CA SER A 46 -6.09 5.17 7.05
C SER A 46 -5.97 6.52 7.78
N LYS A 47 -6.75 6.73 8.80
CA LYS A 47 -6.66 7.91 9.68
C LYS A 47 -6.63 9.26 8.93
N GLY A 48 -7.79 9.82 8.72
CA GLY A 48 -7.93 11.17 8.16
C GLY A 48 -8.02 11.23 6.65
N VAL A 49 -7.50 10.25 5.92
CA VAL A 49 -7.60 10.16 4.46
C VAL A 49 -8.67 9.15 4.05
N SER A 50 -8.58 7.94 4.56
CA SER A 50 -9.54 6.85 4.34
C SER A 50 -9.80 6.59 2.85
N ALA A 51 -8.71 6.46 2.08
CA ALA A 51 -8.78 6.21 0.64
C ALA A 51 -7.47 5.63 0.13
N ILE A 52 -7.54 4.92 -1.00
CA ILE A 52 -6.35 4.52 -1.74
C ILE A 52 -5.74 5.77 -2.37
N ARG A 53 -4.44 5.98 -2.13
CA ARG A 53 -3.72 7.15 -2.66
C ARG A 53 -2.58 6.78 -3.60
N TYR A 54 -2.04 5.57 -3.51
CA TYR A 54 -0.88 5.21 -4.32
C TYR A 54 -1.05 3.84 -4.93
N LYS A 55 -0.51 3.68 -6.14
CA LYS A 55 -0.32 2.39 -6.78
C LYS A 55 1.18 2.16 -6.91
N ALA A 56 1.62 0.98 -6.49
CA ALA A 56 3.02 0.62 -6.53
C ALA A 56 3.19 -0.79 -7.10
N ILE A 57 4.42 -1.12 -7.47
CA ILE A 57 4.78 -2.46 -7.90
C ILE A 57 5.88 -2.99 -6.99
N VAL A 58 5.83 -4.28 -6.69
CA VAL A 58 6.87 -4.95 -5.92
C VAL A 58 8.07 -5.19 -6.83
N ILE A 59 9.22 -4.60 -6.52
CA ILE A 59 10.42 -4.77 -7.33
C ILE A 59 11.49 -5.63 -6.68
N ARG A 60 11.42 -5.83 -5.36
CA ARG A 60 12.30 -6.75 -4.62
C ARG A 60 11.56 -7.31 -3.41
N THR A 61 11.92 -8.53 -3.01
CA THR A 61 11.35 -9.20 -1.83
C THR A 61 12.48 -9.72 -0.93
N ASP A 62 12.10 -10.15 0.26
CA ASP A 62 13.00 -10.85 1.21
C ASP A 62 14.26 -10.02 1.57
N ILE A 63 14.05 -8.72 1.76
CA ILE A 63 15.13 -7.78 2.06
C ILE A 63 15.28 -7.67 3.57
N GLU A 64 16.50 -7.88 4.06
CA GLU A 64 16.83 -7.67 5.46
C GLU A 64 17.40 -6.26 5.62
N ILE A 65 16.58 -5.35 6.14
CA ILE A 65 16.98 -3.96 6.40
C ILE A 65 16.59 -3.59 7.82
N LYS A 66 17.48 -2.86 8.48
CA LYS A 66 17.16 -2.25 9.77
C LYS A 66 16.28 -1.04 9.53
N SER A 67 15.02 -1.13 9.95
CA SER A 67 14.06 -0.04 9.77
C SER A 67 14.40 1.20 10.59
N GLU A 68 15.32 1.11 11.55
CA GLU A 68 15.79 2.26 12.33
C GLU A 68 16.49 3.32 11.47
N ASP A 69 16.90 2.95 10.25
CA ASP A 69 17.53 3.89 9.32
C ASP A 69 16.50 4.66 8.48
N ASP A 70 15.23 4.37 8.64
CA ASP A 70 14.16 5.04 7.88
C ASP A 70 13.63 6.23 8.70
N PRO A 71 13.89 7.49 8.26
CA PRO A 71 13.49 8.67 9.03
C PRO A 71 11.98 8.96 9.02
N TYR A 72 11.21 8.26 8.19
CA TYR A 72 9.79 8.55 8.02
C TYR A 72 8.90 7.82 9.03
N TRP A 73 9.47 6.95 9.87
CA TRP A 73 8.73 6.33 10.96
C TRP A 73 8.44 7.37 12.05
N ILE A 74 7.15 7.56 12.31
CA ILE A 74 6.67 8.44 13.39
C ILE A 74 6.56 7.63 14.68
N ASP A 75 5.99 6.42 14.58
CA ASP A 75 5.90 5.49 15.70
C ASP A 75 7.17 4.64 15.75
N LYS A 76 8.07 5.01 16.67
CA LYS A 76 9.37 4.35 16.78
C LYS A 76 9.28 2.92 17.31
N THR A 77 8.18 2.55 17.95
CA THR A 77 8.00 1.16 18.42
C THR A 77 7.83 0.20 17.24
N MET A 78 7.24 0.67 16.14
CA MET A 78 7.10 -0.13 14.92
C MET A 78 8.41 -0.23 14.15
N GLN A 79 9.32 0.71 14.34
CA GLN A 79 10.57 0.78 13.62
C GLN A 79 11.56 -0.34 14.01
N SER A 80 11.53 -0.78 15.27
CA SER A 80 12.52 -1.73 15.80
C SER A 80 12.23 -3.20 15.44
N GLN A 81 11.14 -3.49 14.76
CA GLN A 81 10.79 -4.86 14.42
C GLN A 81 11.70 -5.42 13.33
N LYS A 82 12.33 -6.57 13.63
CA LYS A 82 13.20 -7.28 12.68
C LYS A 82 12.33 -8.09 11.71
N LEU A 83 11.78 -7.43 10.72
CA LEU A 83 10.96 -8.09 9.71
C LEU A 83 11.60 -7.93 8.35
N GLN A 84 11.44 -8.97 7.53
CA GLN A 84 11.82 -8.84 6.14
C GLN A 84 11.00 -7.75 5.47
N LYS A 85 11.58 -7.12 4.46
CA LYS A 85 10.97 -6.01 3.74
C LYS A 85 10.81 -6.36 2.27
N VAL A 86 9.86 -5.71 1.65
CA VAL A 86 9.76 -5.62 0.20
C VAL A 86 10.10 -4.21 -0.22
N LEU A 87 10.60 -4.05 -1.43
CA LEU A 87 10.83 -2.74 -2.02
C LEU A 87 9.71 -2.47 -3.00
N LEU A 88 8.98 -1.40 -2.74
CA LEU A 88 7.85 -0.96 -3.55
C LEU A 88 8.27 0.26 -4.37
N LYS A 89 7.93 0.27 -5.65
CA LYS A 89 8.12 1.44 -6.50
C LYS A 89 6.76 2.02 -6.85
N ARG A 90 6.55 3.30 -6.53
CA ARG A 90 5.32 3.98 -6.88
C ARG A 90 5.19 4.11 -8.39
N ILE A 91 4.04 3.73 -8.91
CA ILE A 91 3.69 3.87 -10.32
C ILE A 91 2.78 5.08 -10.51
N LYS A 92 1.86 5.31 -9.56
CA LYS A 92 0.82 6.33 -9.72
C LYS A 92 0.39 6.85 -8.35
N THR A 93 0.02 8.12 -8.33
CA THR A 93 -0.64 8.76 -7.18
C THR A 93 -2.07 9.08 -7.58
N PHE A 94 -3.02 8.68 -6.73
CA PHE A 94 -4.44 8.97 -6.96
C PHE A 94 -4.84 10.21 -6.19
N ASN A 95 -5.60 11.07 -6.83
CA ASN A 95 -6.18 12.25 -6.21
C ASN A 95 -7.68 12.30 -6.52
N THR A 96 -8.37 11.21 -6.18
CA THR A 96 -9.80 11.05 -6.48
C THR A 96 -10.54 10.58 -5.24
N ALA A 97 -11.80 11.02 -5.09
CA ALA A 97 -12.69 10.53 -4.06
C ALA A 97 -13.27 9.14 -4.40
N LEU A 98 -13.06 8.68 -5.63
CA LEU A 98 -13.65 7.42 -6.09
C LEU A 98 -13.02 6.18 -5.45
N LEU A 99 -11.85 6.32 -4.81
CA LEU A 99 -11.19 5.23 -4.09
C LEU A 99 -11.27 5.40 -2.57
N SER A 100 -12.28 6.14 -2.10
CA SER A 100 -12.56 6.28 -0.68
C SER A 100 -13.05 4.98 -0.07
N TYR A 101 -12.89 4.85 1.25
CA TYR A 101 -13.35 3.68 1.98
C TYR A 101 -14.82 3.38 1.72
N ASP A 102 -15.68 4.41 1.75
CA ASP A 102 -17.12 4.23 1.55
C ASP A 102 -17.43 3.66 0.17
N LEU A 103 -16.76 4.18 -0.87
CA LEU A 103 -16.98 3.69 -2.23
C LEU A 103 -16.37 2.31 -2.44
N LEU A 104 -15.25 2.00 -1.79
CA LEU A 104 -14.70 0.65 -1.82
C LEU A 104 -15.69 -0.35 -1.20
N LYS A 105 -16.34 0.02 -0.08
CA LYS A 105 -17.36 -0.83 0.55
C LYS A 105 -18.55 -1.05 -0.35
N GLU A 106 -19.01 -0.01 -1.02
CA GLU A 106 -20.13 -0.12 -1.96
C GLU A 106 -19.80 -1.02 -3.15
N ASN A 107 -18.52 -1.21 -3.44
CA ASN A 107 -18.07 -1.93 -4.62
C ASN A 107 -17.36 -3.24 -4.32
N GLY A 108 -17.58 -3.81 -3.15
CA GLY A 108 -17.17 -5.17 -2.87
C GLY A 108 -16.23 -5.37 -1.69
N LEU A 109 -15.76 -4.29 -1.06
CA LEU A 109 -14.93 -4.44 0.15
C LEU A 109 -15.82 -4.92 1.30
N LYS A 110 -15.46 -6.05 1.92
CA LYS A 110 -16.31 -6.72 2.91
C LYS A 110 -15.90 -6.46 4.36
N SER A 111 -14.72 -5.89 4.57
CA SER A 111 -14.19 -5.69 5.92
C SER A 111 -13.39 -4.40 5.98
N THR A 112 -13.00 -3.98 7.21
CA THR A 112 -12.05 -2.90 7.37
C THR A 112 -10.67 -3.34 6.86
N ILE A 113 -9.89 -2.38 6.41
CA ILE A 113 -8.55 -2.66 5.89
C ILE A 113 -7.56 -2.55 7.04
N GLN A 114 -7.25 -3.69 7.67
CA GLN A 114 -6.33 -3.78 8.80
C GLN A 114 -5.03 -4.50 8.47
N GLY A 115 -4.94 -5.10 7.30
CA GLY A 115 -3.77 -5.81 6.82
C GLY A 115 -3.87 -6.00 5.32
N PRO A 116 -2.92 -6.73 4.71
CA PRO A 116 -2.96 -6.96 3.26
C PRO A 116 -4.23 -7.72 2.85
N ILE A 117 -4.87 -7.22 1.81
CA ILE A 117 -6.07 -7.84 1.22
C ILE A 117 -5.79 -8.09 -0.25
N LYS A 118 -6.00 -9.34 -0.70
CA LYS A 118 -5.95 -9.65 -2.13
C LYS A 118 -7.18 -9.08 -2.82
N LEU A 119 -6.96 -8.36 -3.90
CA LEU A 119 -8.06 -7.86 -4.73
C LEU A 119 -8.60 -8.97 -5.60
N LYS A 120 -9.91 -9.16 -5.56
CA LYS A 120 -10.62 -10.15 -6.37
C LYS A 120 -12.03 -9.66 -6.69
N GLY A 121 -12.64 -10.27 -7.71
CA GLY A 121 -14.05 -10.08 -8.02
C GLY A 121 -14.42 -8.64 -8.30
N SER A 122 -15.57 -8.23 -7.78
CA SER A 122 -16.13 -6.90 -8.06
C SER A 122 -15.26 -5.76 -7.53
N LEU A 123 -14.61 -5.96 -6.38
CA LEU A 123 -13.73 -4.93 -5.84
C LEU A 123 -12.53 -4.71 -6.76
N ARG A 124 -11.93 -5.77 -7.25
CA ARG A 124 -10.83 -5.68 -8.20
C ARG A 124 -11.27 -4.95 -9.46
N ASP A 125 -12.43 -5.32 -10.00
CA ASP A 125 -12.96 -4.69 -11.21
C ASP A 125 -13.19 -3.20 -11.01
N TYR A 126 -13.71 -2.81 -9.86
CA TYR A 126 -13.93 -1.41 -9.53
C TYR A 126 -12.62 -0.63 -9.45
N VAL A 127 -11.66 -1.14 -8.66
CA VAL A 127 -10.37 -0.46 -8.47
C VAL A 127 -9.63 -0.33 -9.80
N ASN A 128 -9.62 -1.40 -10.61
CA ASN A 128 -8.95 -1.38 -11.92
C ASN A 128 -9.62 -0.38 -12.86
N ARG A 129 -10.94 -0.28 -12.84
CA ARG A 129 -11.66 0.69 -13.67
C ARG A 129 -11.30 2.12 -13.31
N ILE A 130 -11.24 2.42 -12.00
CA ILE A 130 -10.85 3.77 -11.56
C ILE A 130 -9.38 4.05 -11.93
N ASP A 131 -8.50 3.06 -11.75
CA ASP A 131 -7.09 3.19 -12.12
C ASP A 131 -6.93 3.53 -13.61
N GLN A 132 -7.67 2.85 -14.48
CA GLN A 132 -7.58 3.07 -15.92
C GLN A 132 -8.06 4.46 -16.34
N ASN A 133 -8.90 5.10 -15.53
CA ASN A 133 -9.49 6.40 -15.85
C ASN A 133 -8.80 7.57 -15.16
N GLN A 134 -7.71 7.33 -14.45
CA GLN A 134 -6.97 8.38 -13.74
C GLN A 134 -5.62 8.70 -14.39
#